data_40ff51d7315786a9428c79bcaac3fbbc
#
_entry.id   40ff51d7315786a9428c79bcaac3fbbc
#
_cell.length_a   1.000
_cell.length_b   1.000
_cell.length_c   1.000
_cell.angle_alpha   90.00
_cell.angle_beta   90.00
_cell.angle_gamma   90.00
#
_symmetry.space_group_name_H-M   'P 1'
#
loop_
_entity.id
_entity.type
_entity.pdbx_description
1 polymer ?
#
loop_
_entity_poly.entity_id
_entity_poly.type
_entity_poly.pdbx_seq_one_letter_code
_entity_poly.pdbx_strand_id
1 'polypeptide(L)'
;VRTPDGRYIIVRGRLWRASNPDLSNEERQALVDALMDARRAVGAAKRAGDETAEKAARADVHRAKVSLGERGPVWWDDGAPDQNRKLVHNSTYAPWWESSEHANPD
;
A
#
# COMPACT_ATOMS: atom_id res chain seq x y z
N VAL A 1 9.98 -5.66 -5.80
CA VAL A 1 10.22 -6.94 -5.11
C VAL A 1 9.12 -7.19 -4.09
N ARG A 2 8.66 -8.40 -4.02
CA ARG A 2 7.58 -8.82 -3.13
C ARG A 2 8.12 -9.80 -2.08
N THR A 3 7.59 -9.75 -0.85
CA THR A 3 7.94 -10.74 0.16
C THR A 3 7.47 -12.14 -0.27
N PRO A 4 8.10 -13.23 0.24
CA PRO A 4 7.75 -14.58 -0.18
C PRO A 4 6.27 -14.95 0.02
N ASP A 5 5.64 -14.39 1.05
CA ASP A 5 4.23 -14.63 1.32
C ASP A 5 3.28 -13.72 0.52
N GLY A 6 3.82 -12.79 -0.28
CA GLY A 6 3.04 -11.89 -1.10
C GLY A 6 2.36 -10.75 -0.37
N ARG A 7 2.62 -10.59 0.93
CA ARG A 7 1.91 -9.59 1.75
C ARG A 7 2.42 -8.17 1.60
N TYR A 8 3.69 -8.01 1.25
CA TYR A 8 4.31 -6.69 1.14
C TYR A 8 5.11 -6.56 -0.15
N ILE A 9 5.16 -5.32 -0.63
CA ILE A 9 6.03 -4.90 -1.72
C ILE A 9 7.15 -4.09 -1.08
N ILE A 10 8.39 -4.30 -1.51
CA ILE A 10 9.54 -3.59 -0.97
C ILE A 10 9.97 -2.53 -1.96
N VAL A 11 9.97 -1.27 -1.49
CA VAL A 11 10.43 -0.13 -2.26
C VAL A 11 11.44 0.62 -1.40
N ARG A 12 12.66 0.73 -1.89
CA ARG A 12 13.75 1.40 -1.19
C ARG A 12 13.97 0.86 0.23
N GLY A 13 13.86 -0.46 0.38
CA GLY A 13 14.08 -1.13 1.66
C GLY A 13 12.94 -1.02 2.66
N ARG A 14 11.79 -0.48 2.27
CA ARG A 14 10.63 -0.31 3.14
C ARG A 14 9.48 -1.18 2.66
N LEU A 15 8.78 -1.78 3.62
CA LEU A 15 7.61 -2.61 3.34
C LEU A 15 6.37 -1.76 3.11
N TRP A 16 5.62 -2.09 2.05
CA TRP A 16 4.32 -1.51 1.76
C TRP A 16 3.33 -2.64 1.54
N ARG A 17 2.22 -2.62 2.28
CA ARG A 17 1.26 -3.71 2.21
C ARG A 17 0.66 -3.82 0.81
N ALA A 18 0.69 -5.05 0.26
CA ALA A 18 0.14 -5.34 -1.04
C ALA A 18 -1.39 -5.38 -0.99
N SER A 19 -2.03 -5.23 -2.14
CA SER A 19 -3.48 -5.37 -2.25
C SER A 19 -3.92 -6.78 -1.91
N ASN A 20 -5.15 -6.92 -1.42
CA ASN A 20 -5.76 -8.21 -1.10
C ASN A 20 -5.83 -9.08 -2.37
N PRO A 21 -5.19 -10.26 -2.39
CA PRO A 21 -5.20 -11.12 -3.57
C PRO A 21 -6.54 -11.78 -3.85
N ASP A 22 -7.48 -11.74 -2.89
CA ASP A 22 -8.81 -12.33 -3.07
C ASP A 22 -9.77 -11.42 -3.84
N LEU A 23 -9.39 -10.18 -4.11
CA LEU A 23 -10.17 -9.31 -4.97
C LEU A 23 -10.17 -9.84 -6.40
N SER A 24 -11.33 -9.83 -7.04
CA SER A 24 -11.40 -10.15 -8.47
C SER A 24 -10.65 -9.08 -9.27
N ASN A 25 -10.27 -9.40 -10.50
CA ASN A 25 -9.60 -8.42 -11.37
C ASN A 25 -10.50 -7.20 -11.60
N GLU A 26 -11.80 -7.42 -11.73
CA GLU A 26 -12.77 -6.33 -11.94
C GLU A 26 -12.89 -5.43 -10.71
N GLU A 27 -13.00 -6.04 -9.52
CA GLU A 27 -13.04 -5.29 -8.25
C GLU A 27 -11.76 -4.49 -8.04
N ARG A 28 -10.63 -5.13 -8.26
CA ARG A 28 -9.33 -4.46 -8.11
C ARG A 28 -9.23 -3.28 -9.08
N GLN A 29 -9.60 -3.48 -10.34
CA GLN A 29 -9.48 -2.41 -11.34
C GLN A 29 -10.38 -1.23 -10.99
N ALA A 30 -11.60 -1.48 -10.54
CA ALA A 30 -12.51 -0.41 -10.12
C ALA A 30 -11.93 0.39 -8.95
N LEU A 31 -11.31 -0.30 -7.98
CA LEU A 31 -10.70 0.36 -6.82
C LEU A 31 -9.45 1.13 -7.20
N VAL A 32 -8.63 0.60 -8.12
CA VAL A 32 -7.46 1.30 -8.64
C VAL A 32 -7.88 2.57 -9.37
N ASP A 33 -8.91 2.48 -10.20
CA ASP A 33 -9.44 3.64 -10.93
C ASP A 33 -9.95 4.71 -9.95
N ALA A 34 -10.67 4.30 -8.91
CA ALA A 34 -11.15 5.21 -7.88
C ALA A 34 -9.97 5.88 -7.14
N LEU A 35 -8.92 5.12 -6.84
CA LEU A 35 -7.72 5.64 -6.20
C LEU A 35 -7.03 6.68 -7.09
N MET A 36 -6.90 6.42 -8.37
CA MET A 36 -6.29 7.36 -9.33
C MET A 36 -7.10 8.63 -9.46
N ASP A 37 -8.43 8.53 -9.51
CA ASP A 37 -9.31 9.69 -9.54
C ASP A 37 -9.14 10.54 -8.26
N ALA A 38 -9.10 9.89 -7.11
CA ALA A 38 -8.93 10.58 -5.83
C ALA A 38 -7.57 11.30 -5.76
N ARG A 39 -6.50 10.67 -6.24
CA ARG A 39 -5.18 11.29 -6.30
C ARG A 39 -5.16 12.52 -7.19
N ARG A 40 -5.83 12.45 -8.34
CA ARG A 40 -5.97 13.62 -9.22
C ARG A 40 -6.74 14.75 -8.55
N ALA A 41 -7.78 14.40 -7.78
CA ALA A 41 -8.55 15.38 -7.03
C ALA A 41 -7.72 16.06 -5.93
N VAL A 42 -6.83 15.31 -5.25
CA VAL A 42 -5.89 15.89 -4.28
C VAL A 42 -5.01 16.93 -4.98
N GLY A 43 -4.41 16.56 -6.11
CA GLY A 43 -3.56 17.47 -6.87
C GLY A 43 -4.28 18.72 -7.34
N ALA A 44 -5.51 18.57 -7.83
CA ALA A 44 -6.32 19.71 -8.27
C ALA A 44 -6.67 20.65 -7.11
N ALA A 45 -7.04 20.09 -5.97
CA ALA A 45 -7.38 20.88 -4.78
C ALA A 45 -6.17 21.65 -4.25
N LYS A 46 -4.98 21.03 -4.26
CA LYS A 46 -3.74 21.72 -3.88
C LYS A 46 -3.44 22.90 -4.79
N ARG A 47 -3.57 22.71 -6.10
CA ARG A 47 -3.33 23.80 -7.07
C ARG A 47 -4.32 24.94 -6.90
N ALA A 48 -5.55 24.62 -6.50
CA ALA A 48 -6.59 25.62 -6.27
C ALA A 48 -6.50 26.28 -4.88
N GLY A 49 -5.68 25.75 -3.99
CA GLY A 49 -5.60 26.20 -2.61
C GLY A 49 -6.87 25.89 -1.81
N ASP A 50 -7.63 24.87 -2.22
CA ASP A 50 -8.90 24.49 -1.60
C ASP A 50 -8.66 23.40 -0.56
N GLU A 51 -8.51 23.81 0.70
CA GLU A 51 -8.21 22.87 1.80
C GLU A 51 -9.37 21.90 2.08
N THR A 52 -10.60 22.34 1.93
CA THR A 52 -11.77 21.48 2.13
C THR A 52 -11.83 20.39 1.08
N ALA A 53 -11.64 20.75 -0.19
CA ALA A 53 -11.61 19.79 -1.28
C ALA A 53 -10.42 18.83 -1.15
N GLU A 54 -9.26 19.33 -0.72
CA GLU A 54 -8.08 18.49 -0.50
C GLU A 54 -8.35 17.44 0.59
N LYS A 55 -8.94 17.85 1.70
CA LYS A 55 -9.27 16.95 2.80
C LYS A 55 -10.25 15.86 2.35
N ALA A 56 -11.27 16.23 1.59
CA ALA A 56 -12.26 15.29 1.06
C ALA A 56 -11.60 14.30 0.09
N ALA A 57 -10.73 14.79 -0.80
CA ALA A 57 -10.02 13.93 -1.75
C ALA A 57 -9.06 12.95 -1.05
N ARG A 58 -8.38 13.40 0.01
CA ARG A 58 -7.51 12.52 0.80
C ARG A 58 -8.30 11.44 1.52
N ALA A 59 -9.51 11.75 1.97
CA ALA A 59 -10.40 10.75 2.57
C ALA A 59 -10.80 9.70 1.52
N ASP A 60 -11.02 10.11 0.28
CA ASP A 60 -11.31 9.18 -0.82
C ASP A 60 -10.12 8.27 -1.13
N VAL A 61 -8.90 8.82 -1.12
CA VAL A 61 -7.66 8.01 -1.26
C VAL A 61 -7.61 6.96 -0.16
N HIS A 62 -7.85 7.36 1.08
CA HIS A 62 -7.83 6.45 2.22
C HIS A 62 -8.86 5.33 2.06
N ARG A 63 -10.11 5.66 1.69
CA ARG A 63 -11.16 4.66 1.50
C ARG A 63 -10.81 3.66 0.40
N ALA A 64 -10.27 4.12 -0.71
CA ALA A 64 -9.87 3.24 -1.81
C ALA A 64 -8.75 2.29 -1.36
N LYS A 65 -7.77 2.80 -0.62
CA LYS A 65 -6.66 1.97 -0.11
C LYS A 65 -7.14 0.96 0.92
N VAL A 66 -8.06 1.32 1.80
CA VAL A 66 -8.65 0.36 2.74
C VAL A 66 -9.39 -0.74 1.99
N SER A 67 -10.17 -0.39 0.99
CA SER A 67 -10.92 -1.37 0.18
C SER A 67 -9.98 -2.29 -0.61
N LEU A 68 -8.84 -1.78 -1.06
CA LEU A 68 -7.81 -2.59 -1.72
C LEU A 68 -7.07 -3.52 -0.74
N GLY A 69 -7.15 -3.26 0.56
CA GLY A 69 -6.42 -4.02 1.57
C GLY A 69 -5.04 -3.48 1.89
N GLU A 70 -4.70 -2.31 1.35
CA GLU A 70 -3.38 -1.67 1.54
C GLU A 70 -3.30 -0.85 2.83
N ARG A 71 -4.43 -0.56 3.45
CA ARG A 71 -4.55 0.17 4.73
C ARG A 71 -5.67 -0.44 5.57
N GLY A 72 -5.75 -0.03 6.84
CA GLY A 72 -6.77 -0.50 7.76
C GLY A 72 -6.53 -1.95 8.17
N PRO A 73 -7.58 -2.71 8.46
CA PRO A 73 -7.41 -4.10 8.86
C PRO A 73 -6.64 -4.90 7.82
N VAL A 74 -5.76 -5.79 8.28
CA VAL A 74 -5.02 -6.66 7.36
C VAL A 74 -5.99 -7.63 6.68
N TRP A 75 -5.65 -8.04 5.44
CA TRP A 75 -6.51 -8.94 4.67
C TRP A 75 -6.24 -10.43 4.95
N TRP A 76 -5.20 -10.76 5.71
CA TRP A 76 -4.92 -12.14 6.12
C TRP A 76 -5.52 -12.42 7.49
N ASP A 77 -5.68 -13.70 7.81
CA ASP A 77 -6.39 -14.14 9.01
C ASP A 77 -5.60 -15.10 9.90
N ASP A 78 -4.30 -15.21 9.68
CA ASP A 78 -3.44 -16.12 10.45
C ASP A 78 -2.85 -15.47 11.72
N GLY A 79 -3.29 -14.26 12.04
CA GLY A 79 -2.83 -13.56 13.25
C GLY A 79 -1.51 -12.85 13.10
N ALA A 80 -0.85 -12.88 11.93
CA ALA A 80 0.40 -12.18 11.74
C ALA A 80 0.18 -10.66 11.84
N PRO A 81 1.05 -9.94 12.58
CA PRO A 81 0.88 -8.50 12.76
C PRO A 81 1.18 -7.74 11.47
N ASP A 82 0.64 -6.54 11.38
CA ASP A 82 0.89 -5.64 10.26
C ASP A 82 2.28 -5.00 10.41
N GLN A 83 3.11 -5.15 9.40
CA GLN A 83 4.45 -4.58 9.35
C GLN A 83 4.56 -3.46 8.31
N ASN A 84 3.41 -2.93 7.86
CA ASN A 84 3.37 -1.88 6.86
C ASN A 84 4.22 -0.68 7.28
N ARG A 85 5.04 -0.18 6.36
CA ARG A 85 5.94 0.95 6.52
C ARG A 85 7.20 0.67 7.33
N LYS A 86 7.39 -0.52 7.87
CA LYS A 86 8.65 -0.87 8.53
C LYS A 86 9.77 -1.00 7.49
N LEU A 87 10.98 -0.68 7.90
CA LEU A 87 12.14 -1.03 7.09
C LEU A 87 12.27 -2.55 7.08
N VAL A 88 12.58 -3.12 5.93
CA VAL A 88 12.63 -4.58 5.78
C VAL A 88 13.64 -5.22 6.73
N HIS A 89 14.77 -4.57 6.98
CA HIS A 89 15.78 -5.10 7.90
C HIS A 89 15.35 -5.04 9.38
N ASN A 90 14.27 -4.32 9.71
CA ASN A 90 13.69 -4.26 11.05
C ASN A 90 12.42 -5.11 11.15
N SER A 91 12.13 -5.92 10.14
CA SER A 91 10.93 -6.74 10.08
C SER A 91 11.26 -8.23 10.21
N THR A 92 10.22 -9.05 10.27
CA THR A 92 10.38 -10.51 10.28
C THR A 92 10.96 -11.04 8.96
N TYR A 93 11.00 -10.22 7.92
CA TYR A 93 11.57 -10.59 6.62
C TYR A 93 13.07 -10.32 6.52
N ALA A 94 13.68 -9.76 7.57
CA ALA A 94 15.10 -9.40 7.55
C ALA A 94 16.02 -10.56 7.15
N PRO A 95 15.87 -11.79 7.72
CA PRO A 95 16.76 -12.90 7.32
C PRO A 95 16.64 -13.24 5.84
N TRP A 96 15.42 -13.26 5.30
CA TRP A 96 15.20 -13.50 3.87
C TRP A 96 15.82 -12.39 3.02
N TRP A 97 15.61 -11.15 3.41
CA TRP A 97 16.14 -9.99 2.69
C TRP A 97 17.66 -9.99 2.67
N GLU A 98 18.27 -10.24 3.81
CA GLU A 98 19.73 -10.23 3.95
C GLU A 98 20.42 -11.40 3.26
N SER A 99 19.74 -12.54 3.16
CA SER A 99 20.31 -13.75 2.52
C SER A 99 20.10 -13.78 1.01
N SER A 100 19.48 -12.76 0.42
CA SER A 100 19.16 -12.70 -1.00
C SER A 100 19.97 -11.59 -1.67
N GLU A 101 20.01 -11.60 -3.00
CA GLU A 101 20.61 -10.53 -3.79
C GLU A 101 19.90 -9.20 -3.63
N HIS A 102 18.68 -9.20 -3.04
CA HIS A 102 17.93 -7.98 -2.78
C HIS A 102 18.54 -7.14 -1.68
N ALA A 103 19.41 -7.72 -0.86
CA ALA A 103 20.09 -7.01 0.24
C ALA A 103 21.07 -5.95 -0.26
N ASN A 104 21.49 -6.05 -1.51
CA ASN A 104 22.39 -5.08 -2.11
C ASN A 104 21.58 -3.93 -2.69
N PRO A 105 21.74 -2.71 -2.16
CA PRO A 105 21.06 -1.56 -2.73
C PRO A 105 21.66 -1.26 -4.11
N ASP A 106 20.81 -0.91 -5.00
CA ASP A 106 21.22 -0.52 -6.34
C ASP A 106 21.86 0.87 -6.33
#